data_e81dd8eb514f2c9a28331962e61758a8
#
_entry.id   e81dd8eb514f2c9a28331962e61758a8
#
_cell.length_a   1.000
_cell.length_b   1.000
_cell.length_c   1.000
_cell.angle_alpha   90.00
_cell.angle_beta   90.00
_cell.angle_gamma   90.00
#
_symmetry.space_group_name_H-M   'P 1'
#
loop_
_entity.id
_entity.type
_entity.pdbx_description
1 polymer ?
#
loop_
_entity_poly.entity_id
_entity_poly.type
_entity_poly.pdbx_seq_one_letter_code
_entity_poly.pdbx_strand_id
1 'polypeptide(L)'
;LNETGNQQRADNVTGLLGGSEFRAYLYSQKEPISAGFLMHISIDDFSGINSSCGYDYGDYVLKRVADCMKECISDQQRLYRLVGDQYIIVDLRSHSMEDAAQLEKKISKKIYEFIVSEQYKAVFTVSAGAIDARFALEGYEECRRKFDFSLRYAKAMGKNSFYSFQQEDYNAFLRKEKIISALRCSIAEQ
;
A
#
# COMPACT_ATOMS: atom_id res chain seq x y z
N LEU A 1 20.49 31.82 -12.36
CA LEU A 1 19.15 31.35 -12.74
C LEU A 1 19.22 29.86 -12.97
N ASN A 2 19.10 29.04 -11.92
CA ASN A 2 19.00 27.58 -12.02
C ASN A 2 17.56 27.21 -11.73
N GLU A 3 16.78 27.04 -12.78
CA GLU A 3 15.55 26.25 -12.73
C GLU A 3 15.94 24.78 -12.67
N THR A 4 16.20 24.25 -11.47
CA THR A 4 16.19 22.82 -11.25
C THR A 4 14.73 22.37 -11.27
N GLY A 5 14.25 22.04 -12.45
CA GLY A 5 12.97 21.38 -12.63
C GLY A 5 12.93 20.13 -11.78
N ASN A 6 11.99 20.10 -10.87
CA ASN A 6 11.66 18.93 -10.06
C ASN A 6 11.06 17.88 -11.02
N GLN A 7 11.92 17.13 -11.72
CA GLN A 7 11.48 16.02 -12.56
C GLN A 7 10.86 14.98 -11.63
N GLN A 8 9.55 14.82 -11.72
CA GLN A 8 8.83 13.73 -11.09
C GLN A 8 9.48 12.41 -11.55
N ARG A 9 10.19 11.75 -10.63
CA ARG A 9 10.87 10.50 -10.94
C ARG A 9 9.87 9.35 -10.89
N ALA A 10 9.40 8.95 -12.05
CA ALA A 10 8.66 7.72 -12.20
C ALA A 10 9.57 6.51 -11.97
N ASP A 11 9.04 5.48 -11.36
CA ASP A 11 9.69 4.18 -11.20
C ASP A 11 9.98 3.54 -12.57
N ASN A 12 11.21 3.09 -12.77
CA ASN A 12 11.65 2.57 -14.08
C ASN A 12 10.97 1.26 -14.48
N VAL A 13 10.45 0.49 -13.52
CA VAL A 13 9.80 -0.81 -13.79
C VAL A 13 8.33 -0.62 -14.12
N THR A 14 7.61 0.17 -13.31
CA THR A 14 6.15 0.30 -13.42
C THR A 14 5.69 1.59 -14.09
N GLY A 15 6.58 2.59 -14.18
CA GLY A 15 6.24 3.93 -14.64
C GLY A 15 5.38 4.73 -13.66
N LEU A 16 5.16 4.23 -12.45
CA LEU A 16 4.38 4.91 -11.43
C LEU A 16 5.22 5.96 -10.69
N LEU A 17 4.56 6.98 -10.17
CA LEU A 17 5.16 7.93 -9.24
C LEU A 17 5.43 7.26 -7.90
N GLY A 18 6.43 7.74 -7.16
CA GLY A 18 6.92 7.16 -5.92
C GLY A 18 6.31 7.75 -4.64
N GLY A 19 6.87 7.36 -3.50
CA GLY A 19 6.42 7.81 -2.18
C GLY A 19 6.62 9.30 -1.91
N SER A 20 7.63 9.93 -2.53
CA SER A 20 7.85 11.39 -2.47
C SER A 20 6.70 12.15 -3.11
N GLU A 21 6.24 11.70 -4.27
CA GLU A 21 5.13 12.29 -5.00
C GLU A 21 3.79 12.04 -4.29
N PHE A 22 3.61 10.86 -3.69
CA PHE A 22 2.47 10.58 -2.82
C PHE A 22 2.42 11.57 -1.64
N ARG A 23 3.54 11.74 -0.93
CA ARG A 23 3.66 12.69 0.17
C ARG A 23 3.35 14.11 -0.28
N ALA A 24 3.96 14.55 -1.38
CA ALA A 24 3.73 15.87 -1.95
C ALA A 24 2.27 16.07 -2.34
N TYR A 25 1.63 15.03 -2.89
CA TYR A 25 0.21 15.06 -3.24
C TYR A 25 -0.68 15.26 -2.01
N LEU A 26 -0.44 14.56 -0.90
CA LEU A 26 -1.20 14.77 0.34
C LEU A 26 -1.06 16.19 0.88
N TYR A 27 0.16 16.76 0.90
CA TYR A 27 0.40 18.14 1.33
C TYR A 27 -0.18 19.20 0.40
N SER A 28 -0.39 18.89 -0.87
CA SER A 28 -0.93 19.84 -1.85
C SER A 28 -2.45 20.03 -1.76
N GLN A 29 -3.14 19.21 -0.95
CA GLN A 29 -4.59 19.32 -0.83
C GLN A 29 -4.99 20.60 -0.13
N LYS A 30 -5.70 21.48 -0.83
CA LYS A 30 -6.20 22.76 -0.33
C LYS A 30 -7.61 22.67 0.24
N GLU A 31 -8.37 21.70 -0.22
CA GLU A 31 -9.75 21.47 0.23
C GLU A 31 -9.78 20.44 1.35
N PRO A 32 -10.75 20.55 2.29
CA PRO A 32 -10.91 19.55 3.33
C PRO A 32 -11.18 18.17 2.73
N ILE A 33 -10.48 17.16 3.22
CA ILE A 33 -10.74 15.77 2.89
C ILE A 33 -11.99 15.35 3.66
N SER A 34 -13.10 15.14 2.97
CA SER A 34 -14.40 14.81 3.58
C SER A 34 -14.74 13.32 3.53
N ALA A 35 -14.17 12.61 2.57
CA ALA A 35 -14.39 11.19 2.35
C ALA A 35 -13.20 10.58 1.58
N GLY A 36 -13.24 9.26 1.41
CA GLY A 36 -12.23 8.52 0.64
C GLY A 36 -11.40 7.58 1.49
N PHE A 37 -10.40 6.99 0.86
CA PHE A 37 -9.51 6.03 1.52
C PHE A 37 -8.08 6.14 1.00
N LEU A 38 -7.15 5.66 1.82
CA LEU A 38 -5.78 5.35 1.44
C LEU A 38 -5.61 3.83 1.58
N MET A 39 -5.25 3.14 0.50
CA MET A 39 -5.07 1.68 0.51
C MET A 39 -3.62 1.32 0.22
N HIS A 40 -2.99 0.60 1.15
CA HIS A 40 -1.63 0.07 1.05
C HIS A 40 -1.71 -1.40 0.63
N ILE A 41 -1.10 -1.72 -0.50
CA ILE A 41 -1.13 -3.06 -1.09
C ILE A 41 0.30 -3.57 -1.23
N SER A 42 0.50 -4.85 -0.96
CA SER A 42 1.79 -5.52 -1.18
C SER A 42 1.57 -6.90 -1.77
N ILE A 43 2.46 -7.32 -2.65
CA ILE A 43 2.48 -8.69 -3.17
C ILE A 43 2.96 -9.63 -2.07
N ASP A 44 2.23 -10.71 -1.83
CA ASP A 44 2.62 -11.71 -0.85
C ASP A 44 3.77 -12.58 -1.40
N ASP A 45 4.80 -12.79 -0.57
CA ASP A 45 6.00 -13.59 -0.90
C ASP A 45 6.73 -13.19 -2.19
N PHE A 46 6.75 -11.91 -2.50
CA PHE A 46 7.44 -11.41 -3.70
C PHE A 46 8.92 -11.85 -3.80
N SER A 47 9.60 -11.95 -2.67
CA SER A 47 10.98 -12.50 -2.62
C SER A 47 11.05 -13.94 -3.13
N GLY A 48 10.02 -14.75 -2.90
CA GLY A 48 9.91 -16.11 -3.42
C GLY A 48 9.80 -16.13 -4.96
N ILE A 49 9.10 -15.17 -5.56
CA ILE A 49 9.02 -15.03 -7.02
C ILE A 49 10.40 -14.75 -7.59
N ASN A 50 11.15 -13.78 -7.00
CA ASN A 50 12.50 -13.46 -7.43
C ASN A 50 13.45 -14.66 -7.29
N SER A 51 13.35 -15.40 -6.19
CA SER A 51 14.21 -16.57 -5.95
C SER A 51 13.93 -17.73 -6.90
N SER A 52 12.66 -17.93 -7.28
CA SER A 52 12.24 -19.07 -8.10
C SER A 52 12.28 -18.78 -9.59
N CYS A 53 11.96 -17.56 -10.02
CA CYS A 53 11.76 -17.18 -11.42
C CYS A 53 12.78 -16.14 -11.92
N GLY A 54 13.63 -15.61 -11.04
CA GLY A 54 14.60 -14.56 -11.33
C GLY A 54 14.05 -13.14 -11.24
N TYR A 55 14.96 -12.17 -11.13
CA TYR A 55 14.63 -10.75 -10.95
C TYR A 55 13.89 -10.14 -12.16
N ASP A 56 14.24 -10.54 -13.38
CA ASP A 56 13.58 -10.04 -14.60
C ASP A 56 12.12 -10.43 -14.63
N TYR A 57 11.79 -11.64 -14.17
CA TYR A 57 10.40 -12.05 -14.04
C TYR A 57 9.70 -11.35 -12.87
N GLY A 58 10.40 -11.10 -11.77
CA GLY A 58 9.89 -10.28 -10.68
C GLY A 58 9.52 -8.87 -11.13
N ASP A 59 10.38 -8.22 -11.92
CA ASP A 59 10.10 -6.90 -12.50
C ASP A 59 8.90 -6.93 -13.45
N TYR A 60 8.79 -7.98 -14.27
CA TYR A 60 7.60 -8.21 -15.09
C TYR A 60 6.33 -8.34 -14.26
N VAL A 61 6.34 -9.13 -13.17
CA VAL A 61 5.22 -9.27 -12.24
C VAL A 61 4.85 -7.92 -11.62
N LEU A 62 5.83 -7.14 -11.13
CA LEU A 62 5.59 -5.80 -10.58
C LEU A 62 4.87 -4.91 -11.58
N LYS A 63 5.32 -4.89 -12.83
CA LYS A 63 4.69 -4.10 -13.89
C LYS A 63 3.26 -4.57 -14.16
N ARG A 64 3.04 -5.89 -14.29
CA ARG A 64 1.72 -6.44 -14.58
C ARG A 64 0.72 -6.21 -13.44
N VAL A 65 1.16 -6.31 -12.19
CA VAL A 65 0.34 -5.98 -11.01
C VAL A 65 -0.04 -4.49 -11.02
N ALA A 66 0.90 -3.60 -11.34
CA ALA A 66 0.61 -2.17 -11.50
C ALA A 66 -0.42 -1.92 -12.60
N ASP A 67 -0.31 -2.61 -13.74
CA ASP A 67 -1.25 -2.48 -14.86
C ASP A 67 -2.64 -3.00 -14.46
N CYS A 68 -2.74 -4.15 -13.76
CA CYS A 68 -3.99 -4.65 -13.21
C CYS A 68 -4.67 -3.63 -12.27
N MET A 69 -3.88 -2.97 -11.41
CA MET A 69 -4.40 -1.93 -10.53
C MET A 69 -4.89 -0.70 -11.32
N LYS A 70 -4.12 -0.24 -12.32
CA LYS A 70 -4.53 0.88 -13.20
C LYS A 70 -5.85 0.61 -13.90
N GLU A 71 -6.09 -0.63 -14.34
CA GLU A 71 -7.36 -1.02 -14.98
C GLU A 71 -8.55 -1.08 -14.00
N CYS A 72 -8.27 -1.14 -12.69
CA CYS A 72 -9.30 -1.25 -11.66
C CYS A 72 -9.72 0.09 -11.06
N ILE A 73 -8.80 1.07 -11.02
CA ILE A 73 -9.04 2.39 -10.44
C ILE A 73 -9.78 3.32 -11.40
N SER A 74 -10.43 4.34 -10.84
CA SER A 74 -11.07 5.42 -11.59
C SER A 74 -10.12 6.59 -11.83
N ASP A 75 -10.49 7.53 -12.69
CA ASP A 75 -9.73 8.76 -12.95
C ASP A 75 -9.57 9.68 -11.74
N GLN A 76 -10.41 9.50 -10.72
CA GLN A 76 -10.35 10.26 -9.47
C GLN A 76 -9.36 9.67 -8.48
N GLN A 77 -8.95 8.43 -8.68
CA GLN A 77 -8.01 7.70 -7.84
C GLN A 77 -6.59 7.81 -8.38
N ARG A 78 -5.61 7.77 -7.50
CA ARG A 78 -4.19 7.81 -7.87
C ARG A 78 -3.48 6.57 -7.37
N LEU A 79 -2.58 6.06 -8.19
CA LEU A 79 -1.75 4.90 -7.90
C LEU A 79 -0.28 5.33 -7.82
N TYR A 80 0.38 4.92 -6.74
CA TYR A 80 1.80 5.13 -6.51
C TYR A 80 2.49 3.80 -6.22
N ARG A 81 3.78 3.71 -6.54
CA ARG A 81 4.63 2.61 -6.10
C ARG A 81 5.56 3.09 -4.99
N LEU A 82 5.60 2.35 -3.90
CA LEU A 82 6.61 2.54 -2.86
C LEU A 82 7.87 1.72 -3.15
N VAL A 83 8.55 1.32 -2.12
CA VAL A 83 9.76 0.48 -2.23
C VAL A 83 9.34 -0.99 -2.41
N GLY A 84 10.05 -1.71 -3.27
CA GLY A 84 9.87 -3.15 -3.47
C GLY A 84 8.56 -3.50 -4.19
N ASP A 85 7.71 -4.25 -3.51
CA ASP A 85 6.45 -4.81 -3.99
C ASP A 85 5.21 -4.07 -3.47
N GLN A 86 5.38 -2.84 -2.97
CA GLN A 86 4.34 -2.10 -2.29
C GLN A 86 3.76 -0.98 -3.17
N TYR A 87 2.43 -0.86 -3.14
CA TYR A 87 1.66 0.14 -3.89
C TYR A 87 0.70 0.89 -2.97
N ILE A 88 0.38 2.11 -3.36
CA ILE A 88 -0.63 2.93 -2.68
C ILE A 88 -1.70 3.35 -3.69
N ILE A 89 -2.96 3.13 -3.33
CA ILE A 89 -4.10 3.74 -4.01
C ILE A 89 -4.67 4.83 -3.10
N VAL A 90 -4.87 6.00 -3.68
CA VAL A 90 -5.37 7.19 -2.98
C VAL A 90 -6.68 7.62 -3.59
N ASP A 91 -7.71 7.71 -2.77
CA ASP A 91 -8.97 8.37 -3.04
C ASP A 91 -9.24 9.39 -1.93
N LEU A 92 -9.45 10.66 -2.26
CA LEU A 92 -9.60 11.72 -1.26
C LEU A 92 -11.00 12.37 -1.27
N ARG A 93 -11.94 11.89 -2.10
CA ARG A 93 -13.14 12.70 -2.37
C ARG A 93 -14.47 11.98 -2.41
N SER A 94 -14.54 10.71 -2.79
CA SER A 94 -15.82 10.17 -3.25
C SER A 94 -16.21 8.77 -2.81
N HIS A 95 -15.31 8.00 -2.20
CA HIS A 95 -15.56 6.60 -1.91
C HIS A 95 -15.46 6.28 -0.42
N SER A 96 -16.19 5.24 0.00
CA SER A 96 -16.22 4.74 1.36
C SER A 96 -15.18 3.64 1.61
N MET A 97 -15.09 3.17 2.84
CA MET A 97 -14.25 2.00 3.17
C MET A 97 -14.81 0.69 2.57
N GLU A 98 -16.12 0.61 2.32
CA GLU A 98 -16.75 -0.48 1.58
C GLU A 98 -16.30 -0.50 0.12
N ASP A 99 -16.16 0.68 -0.50
CA ASP A 99 -15.65 0.80 -1.87
C ASP A 99 -14.18 0.38 -1.94
N ALA A 100 -13.38 0.70 -0.90
CA ALA A 100 -12.01 0.20 -0.79
C ALA A 100 -11.96 -1.33 -0.77
N ALA A 101 -12.83 -1.98 -0.01
CA ALA A 101 -12.91 -3.43 0.05
C ALA A 101 -13.37 -4.06 -1.29
N GLN A 102 -14.30 -3.41 -2.00
CA GLN A 102 -14.73 -3.85 -3.32
C GLN A 102 -13.61 -3.67 -4.37
N LEU A 103 -12.89 -2.57 -4.31
CA LEU A 103 -11.75 -2.32 -5.18
C LEU A 103 -10.65 -3.36 -4.98
N GLU A 104 -10.34 -3.69 -3.72
CA GLU A 104 -9.37 -4.76 -3.42
C GLU A 104 -9.78 -6.10 -4.05
N LYS A 105 -11.03 -6.52 -3.89
CA LYS A 105 -11.56 -7.76 -4.51
C LYS A 105 -11.45 -7.73 -6.04
N LYS A 106 -11.71 -6.58 -6.66
CA LYS A 106 -11.58 -6.40 -8.11
C LYS A 106 -10.12 -6.54 -8.55
N ILE A 107 -9.19 -5.96 -7.79
CA ILE A 107 -7.75 -6.06 -8.04
C ILE A 107 -7.28 -7.51 -7.89
N SER A 108 -7.61 -8.17 -6.79
CA SER A 108 -7.25 -9.56 -6.53
C SER A 108 -7.78 -10.51 -7.61
N LYS A 109 -9.01 -10.29 -8.08
CA LYS A 109 -9.57 -11.05 -9.22
C LYS A 109 -8.76 -10.82 -10.49
N LYS A 110 -8.40 -9.57 -10.81
CA LYS A 110 -7.64 -9.22 -12.01
C LYS A 110 -6.22 -9.83 -11.98
N ILE A 111 -5.59 -9.82 -10.81
CA ILE A 111 -4.28 -10.47 -10.59
C ILE A 111 -4.40 -11.99 -10.78
N TYR A 112 -5.46 -12.61 -10.28
CA TYR A 112 -5.69 -14.03 -10.50
C TYR A 112 -5.86 -14.36 -12.00
N GLU A 113 -6.64 -13.55 -12.75
CA GLU A 113 -6.79 -13.70 -14.21
C GLU A 113 -5.43 -13.59 -14.91
N PHE A 114 -4.56 -12.68 -14.47
CA PHE A 114 -3.19 -12.59 -14.97
C PHE A 114 -2.38 -13.88 -14.68
N ILE A 115 -2.40 -14.38 -13.44
CA ILE A 115 -1.69 -15.62 -13.06
C ILE A 115 -2.15 -16.81 -13.94
N VAL A 116 -3.44 -16.92 -14.20
CA VAL A 116 -4.01 -17.95 -15.09
C VAL A 116 -3.49 -17.77 -16.51
N SER A 117 -3.44 -16.55 -17.03
CA SER A 117 -2.95 -16.27 -18.39
C SER A 117 -1.47 -16.63 -18.57
N GLU A 118 -0.67 -16.54 -17.49
CA GLU A 118 0.75 -16.96 -17.44
C GLU A 118 0.93 -18.46 -17.14
N GLN A 119 -0.13 -19.25 -17.23
CA GLN A 119 -0.10 -20.69 -16.98
C GLN A 119 0.48 -21.06 -15.60
N TYR A 120 0.20 -20.24 -14.59
CA TYR A 120 0.67 -20.41 -13.19
C TYR A 120 2.20 -20.46 -13.05
N LYS A 121 2.95 -19.77 -13.90
CA LYS A 121 4.42 -19.67 -13.81
C LYS A 121 4.90 -19.17 -12.44
N ALA A 122 4.14 -18.24 -11.84
CA ALA A 122 4.24 -17.91 -10.42
C ALA A 122 2.83 -17.81 -9.84
N VAL A 123 2.64 -18.33 -8.63
CA VAL A 123 1.37 -18.23 -7.90
C VAL A 123 1.61 -17.34 -6.68
N PHE A 124 0.89 -16.25 -6.62
CA PHE A 124 0.98 -15.28 -5.53
C PHE A 124 -0.37 -14.61 -5.29
N THR A 125 -0.49 -13.93 -4.18
CA THR A 125 -1.63 -13.11 -3.81
C THR A 125 -1.17 -11.71 -3.46
N VAL A 126 -2.11 -10.83 -3.17
CA VAL A 126 -1.83 -9.51 -2.58
C VAL A 126 -2.54 -9.40 -1.25
N SER A 127 -1.93 -8.70 -0.32
CA SER A 127 -2.58 -8.27 0.93
C SER A 127 -2.71 -6.76 0.94
N ALA A 128 -3.80 -6.25 1.48
CA ALA A 128 -4.05 -4.82 1.52
C ALA A 128 -4.59 -4.36 2.87
N GLY A 129 -4.16 -3.16 3.29
CA GLY A 129 -4.71 -2.46 4.42
C GLY A 129 -5.22 -1.08 3.99
N ALA A 130 -6.41 -0.70 4.40
CA ALA A 130 -6.99 0.60 4.06
C ALA A 130 -7.32 1.41 5.32
N ILE A 131 -7.13 2.73 5.21
CA ILE A 131 -7.52 3.72 6.23
C ILE A 131 -8.42 4.77 5.59
N ASP A 132 -9.26 5.40 6.41
CA ASP A 132 -10.04 6.57 5.99
C ASP A 132 -9.11 7.71 5.59
N ALA A 133 -9.37 8.35 4.45
CA ALA A 133 -8.54 9.44 3.93
C ALA A 133 -8.47 10.64 4.87
N ARG A 134 -9.45 10.83 5.76
CA ARG A 134 -9.47 11.90 6.76
C ARG A 134 -8.29 11.83 7.74
N PHE A 135 -7.68 10.65 7.93
CA PHE A 135 -6.46 10.52 8.72
C PHE A 135 -5.26 11.28 8.14
N ALA A 136 -5.28 11.63 6.85
CA ALA A 136 -4.27 12.51 6.27
C ALA A 136 -4.25 13.91 6.90
N LEU A 137 -5.36 14.36 7.51
CA LEU A 137 -5.46 15.64 8.22
C LEU A 137 -4.71 15.63 9.56
N GLU A 138 -4.40 14.48 10.13
CA GLU A 138 -3.60 14.36 11.36
C GLU A 138 -2.09 14.56 11.13
N GLY A 139 -1.69 14.79 9.89
CA GLY A 139 -0.32 14.91 9.45
C GLY A 139 0.23 13.62 8.86
N TYR A 140 1.21 13.79 7.96
CA TYR A 140 1.74 12.69 7.15
C TYR A 140 2.30 11.52 7.98
N GLU A 141 3.06 11.82 9.04
CA GLU A 141 3.73 10.78 9.84
C GLU A 141 2.73 9.93 10.62
N GLU A 142 1.68 10.54 11.18
CA GLU A 142 0.63 9.79 11.89
C GLU A 142 -0.23 8.98 10.92
N CYS A 143 -0.63 9.60 9.82
CA CYS A 143 -1.33 8.91 8.73
C CYS A 143 -0.53 7.70 8.25
N ARG A 144 0.79 7.85 8.03
CA ARG A 144 1.65 6.78 7.58
C ARG A 144 1.75 5.63 8.60
N ARG A 145 1.86 5.93 9.89
CA ARG A 145 1.88 4.88 10.93
C ARG A 145 0.63 4.00 10.91
N LYS A 146 -0.55 4.61 10.81
CA LYS A 146 -1.83 3.91 10.70
C LYS A 146 -1.93 3.10 9.41
N PHE A 147 -1.46 3.67 8.34
CA PHE A 147 -1.41 3.09 7.00
C PHE A 147 -0.49 1.84 6.95
N ASP A 148 0.73 1.95 7.45
CA ASP A 148 1.67 0.83 7.54
C ASP A 148 1.18 -0.24 8.53
N PHE A 149 0.53 0.17 9.64
CA PHE A 149 -0.12 -0.76 10.56
C PHE A 149 -1.20 -1.59 9.88
N SER A 150 -2.06 -0.95 9.07
CA SER A 150 -3.17 -1.61 8.40
C SER A 150 -2.72 -2.74 7.47
N LEU A 151 -1.69 -2.51 6.65
CA LEU A 151 -1.12 -3.56 5.80
C LEU A 151 -0.48 -4.68 6.63
N ARG A 152 0.28 -4.30 7.66
CA ARG A 152 0.92 -5.27 8.56
C ARG A 152 -0.11 -6.14 9.28
N TYR A 153 -1.22 -5.55 9.71
CA TYR A 153 -2.31 -6.26 10.36
C TYR A 153 -3.01 -7.22 9.38
N ALA A 154 -3.29 -6.79 8.14
CA ALA A 154 -3.81 -7.65 7.09
C ALA A 154 -2.92 -8.88 6.88
N LYS A 155 -1.61 -8.69 6.71
CA LYS A 155 -0.64 -9.79 6.55
C LYS A 155 -0.57 -10.72 7.77
N ALA A 156 -0.78 -10.21 8.97
CA ALA A 156 -0.80 -11.00 10.20
C ALA A 156 -2.06 -11.87 10.33
N MET A 157 -3.17 -11.47 9.72
CA MET A 157 -4.39 -12.28 9.62
C MET A 157 -4.24 -13.47 8.65
N GLY A 158 -3.25 -13.41 7.78
CA GLY A 158 -2.97 -14.37 6.72
C GLY A 158 -2.70 -13.66 5.39
N LYS A 159 -2.14 -14.40 4.43
CA LYS A 159 -1.97 -13.88 3.06
C LYS A 159 -3.32 -13.76 2.36
N ASN A 160 -3.37 -13.00 1.27
CA ASN A 160 -4.61 -12.75 0.52
C ASN A 160 -5.69 -12.12 1.40
N SER A 161 -5.31 -11.13 2.20
CA SER A 161 -6.19 -10.51 3.21
C SER A 161 -6.35 -9.03 2.97
N PHE A 162 -7.56 -8.54 3.25
CA PHE A 162 -7.88 -7.11 3.31
C PHE A 162 -8.23 -6.72 4.75
N TYR A 163 -7.66 -5.62 5.23
CA TYR A 163 -7.97 -5.06 6.54
C TYR A 163 -8.41 -3.60 6.42
N SER A 164 -9.60 -3.31 6.93
CA SER A 164 -10.10 -1.96 7.13
C SER A 164 -9.70 -1.49 8.52
N PHE A 165 -8.96 -0.41 8.62
CA PHE A 165 -8.42 0.12 9.87
C PHE A 165 -9.48 0.30 10.94
N GLN A 166 -9.17 -0.19 12.16
CA GLN A 166 -9.93 0.03 13.37
C GLN A 166 -9.06 0.66 14.44
N GLN A 167 -9.53 1.74 15.05
CA GLN A 167 -8.76 2.50 16.06
C GLN A 167 -8.47 1.64 17.30
N GLU A 168 -9.37 0.75 17.67
CA GLU A 168 -9.25 -0.17 18.79
C GLU A 168 -8.07 -1.11 18.63
N ASP A 169 -7.91 -1.71 17.44
CA ASP A 169 -6.82 -2.62 17.11
C ASP A 169 -5.48 -1.87 17.11
N TYR A 170 -5.46 -0.65 16.56
CA TYR A 170 -4.26 0.20 16.58
C TYR A 170 -3.86 0.58 18.01
N ASN A 171 -4.81 0.92 18.86
CA ASN A 171 -4.54 1.21 20.28
C ASN A 171 -4.02 -0.02 21.03
N ALA A 172 -4.55 -1.21 20.75
CA ALA A 172 -4.06 -2.46 21.31
C ALA A 172 -2.62 -2.75 20.86
N PHE A 173 -2.32 -2.54 19.59
CA PHE A 173 -0.98 -2.65 19.03
C PHE A 173 0.01 -1.69 19.72
N LEU A 174 -0.34 -0.40 19.86
CA LEU A 174 0.52 0.58 20.52
C LEU A 174 0.79 0.23 21.99
N ARG A 175 -0.20 -0.30 22.72
CA ARG A 175 0.00 -0.79 24.11
C ARG A 175 0.99 -1.94 24.15
N LYS A 176 0.86 -2.89 23.24
CA LYS A 176 1.79 -4.04 23.15
C LYS A 176 3.22 -3.59 22.85
N GLU A 177 3.40 -2.67 21.90
CA GLU A 177 4.73 -2.12 21.57
C GLU A 177 5.38 -1.41 22.76
N LYS A 178 4.61 -0.64 23.53
CA LYS A 178 5.11 0.01 24.76
C LYS A 178 5.59 -1.01 25.80
N ILE A 179 4.84 -2.08 26.01
CA ILE A 179 5.21 -3.14 26.96
C ILE A 179 6.51 -3.83 26.49
N ILE A 180 6.61 -4.20 25.21
CA ILE A 180 7.80 -4.82 24.64
C ILE A 180 9.02 -3.91 24.76
N SER A 181 8.86 -2.62 24.49
CA SER A 181 9.94 -1.64 24.63
C SER A 181 10.42 -1.52 26.07
N ALA A 182 9.51 -1.44 27.04
CA ALA A 182 9.86 -1.38 28.46
C ALA A 182 10.62 -2.64 28.94
N LEU A 183 10.18 -3.81 28.49
CA LEU A 183 10.87 -5.08 28.81
C LEU A 183 12.28 -5.12 28.22
N ARG A 184 12.47 -4.68 26.98
CA ARG A 184 13.80 -4.61 26.35
C ARG A 184 14.75 -3.68 27.09
N CYS A 185 14.29 -2.50 27.51
CA CYS A 185 15.10 -1.57 28.33
C CYS A 185 15.51 -2.21 29.64
N SER A 186 14.58 -2.87 30.36
CA SER A 186 14.89 -3.52 31.65
C SER A 186 15.89 -4.68 31.52
N ILE A 187 15.93 -5.37 30.38
CA ILE A 187 16.90 -6.44 30.11
C ILE A 187 18.28 -5.87 29.76
N ALA A 188 18.32 -4.73 29.06
CA ALA A 188 19.58 -4.10 28.64
C ALA A 188 20.32 -3.38 29.78
N GLU A 189 19.65 -3.11 30.90
CA GLU A 189 20.20 -2.47 32.10
C GLU A 189 20.74 -3.50 33.14
N GLN A 190 20.66 -4.78 32.85
CA GLN A 190 21.24 -5.90 33.66
C GLN A 190 22.58 -6.35 33.08
#